data_0af9cf32fe0aa110226b5f96762fa34c
#
_entry.id   0af9cf32fe0aa110226b5f96762fa34c
#
_cell.length_a   1.000
_cell.length_b   1.000
_cell.length_c   1.000
_cell.angle_alpha   90.00
_cell.angle_beta   90.00
_cell.angle_gamma   90.00
#
_symmetry.space_group_name_H-M   'P 1'
#
loop_
_entity.id
_entity.type
_entity.pdbx_description
1 polymer ?
#
loop_
_entity_poly.entity_id
_entity_poly.type
_entity_poly.pdbx_seq_one_letter_code
_entity_poly.pdbx_strand_id
1 'polypeptide(L)'
;RVHSLAVRRHDVRELQDELTRLGLSSLGRLEAHVMASLQAVLEVLCALRRQPVPAAVAEAPPVTFNTGDALLAAHANAILGPAREGRASRIMVTMPGEAAEQPALIRDLVETGMEVMRINCAHDSPKVWERMVKHLRRAERETGKRCAISFDLSGPKLRTGPIEPGP
;
A
#
# COMPACT_ATOMS: atom_id res chain seq x y z
N ARG A 1 -11.48 4.46 4.89
CA ARG A 1 -11.48 4.62 3.41
C ARG A 1 -12.23 5.89 2.96
N VAL A 2 -13.46 6.11 3.40
CA VAL A 2 -14.26 7.29 3.00
C VAL A 2 -13.52 8.60 3.34
N HIS A 3 -13.01 8.74 4.57
CA HIS A 3 -12.26 9.93 5.00
C HIS A 3 -10.96 10.13 4.22
N SER A 4 -10.23 9.06 3.90
CA SER A 4 -9.03 9.14 3.07
C SER A 4 -9.35 9.66 1.66
N LEU A 5 -10.44 9.18 1.05
CA LEU A 5 -10.89 9.67 -0.25
C LEU A 5 -11.36 11.13 -0.20
N ALA A 6 -12.01 11.54 0.90
CA ALA A 6 -12.44 12.92 1.08
C ALA A 6 -11.22 13.88 1.14
N VAL A 7 -10.20 13.56 1.94
CA VAL A 7 -8.98 14.37 2.02
C VAL A 7 -8.28 14.48 0.65
N ARG A 8 -8.21 13.39 -0.10
CA ARG A 8 -7.56 13.37 -1.44
C ARG A 8 -8.27 14.20 -2.50
N ARG A 9 -9.48 14.69 -2.25
CA ARG A 9 -10.19 15.63 -3.14
C ARG A 9 -9.70 17.07 -3.00
N HIS A 10 -8.94 17.37 -1.97
CA HIS A 10 -8.40 18.69 -1.70
C HIS A 10 -6.90 18.71 -1.97
N ASP A 11 -6.43 19.82 -2.53
CA ASP A 11 -4.99 20.10 -2.56
C ASP A 11 -4.59 20.61 -1.16
N VAL A 12 -3.87 19.79 -0.43
CA VAL A 12 -3.45 20.08 0.94
C VAL A 12 -1.97 20.42 1.05
N ARG A 13 -1.25 20.62 -0.07
CA ARG A 13 0.20 20.84 -0.06
C ARG A 13 0.60 22.09 0.72
N GLU A 14 -0.07 23.19 0.49
CA GLU A 14 0.19 24.45 1.21
C GLU A 14 -0.05 24.29 2.72
N LEU A 15 -1.17 23.66 3.10
CA LEU A 15 -1.47 23.32 4.49
C LEU A 15 -0.40 22.41 5.11
N GLN A 16 0.09 21.43 4.37
CA GLN A 16 1.14 20.51 4.83
C GLN A 16 2.45 21.26 5.12
N ASP A 17 2.82 22.20 4.27
CA ASP A 17 4.01 23.04 4.46
C ASP A 17 3.86 23.94 5.68
N GLU A 18 2.69 24.55 5.89
CA GLU A 18 2.42 25.39 7.06
C GLU A 18 2.45 24.57 8.37
N LEU A 19 1.81 23.40 8.39
CA LEU A 19 1.84 22.52 9.57
C LEU A 19 3.27 22.08 9.89
N THR A 20 4.07 21.77 8.87
CA THR A 20 5.48 21.39 9.05
C THR A 20 6.30 22.52 9.64
N ARG A 21 6.09 23.78 9.21
CA ARG A 21 6.75 24.96 9.80
C ARG A 21 6.40 25.18 11.26
N LEU A 22 5.21 24.76 11.69
CA LEU A 22 4.78 24.79 13.08
C LEU A 22 5.28 23.59 13.92
N GLY A 23 6.03 22.66 13.32
CA GLY A 23 6.45 21.42 13.98
C GLY A 23 5.31 20.43 14.20
N LEU A 24 4.19 20.57 13.49
CA LEU A 24 3.03 19.69 13.57
C LEU A 24 3.10 18.60 12.49
N SER A 25 2.23 17.59 12.65
CA SER A 25 2.08 16.54 11.62
C SER A 25 1.70 17.16 10.27
N SER A 26 2.47 16.86 9.22
CA SER A 26 2.16 17.26 7.85
C SER A 26 1.00 16.49 7.21
N LEU A 27 0.28 15.66 7.96
CA LEU A 27 -0.80 14.80 7.46
C LEU A 27 -0.36 13.83 6.35
N GLY A 28 0.93 13.51 6.26
CA GLY A 28 1.50 12.67 5.21
C GLY A 28 1.33 11.16 5.41
N ARG A 29 0.94 10.72 6.60
CA ARG A 29 0.80 9.30 6.96
C ARG A 29 -0.48 9.06 7.76
N LEU A 30 -1.63 9.32 7.17
CA LEU A 30 -2.92 9.19 7.86
C LEU A 30 -3.78 8.01 7.40
N GLU A 31 -3.31 7.16 6.50
CA GLU A 31 -4.14 6.13 5.86
C GLU A 31 -4.86 5.21 6.87
N ALA A 32 -4.19 4.87 7.97
CA ALA A 32 -4.75 3.99 9.00
C ALA A 32 -5.74 4.69 9.94
N HIS A 33 -5.62 6.02 10.14
CA HIS A 33 -6.31 6.77 11.20
C HIS A 33 -6.61 8.22 10.81
N VAL A 34 -7.19 8.44 9.62
CA VAL A 34 -7.40 9.78 9.02
C VAL A 34 -8.06 10.76 9.99
N MET A 35 -9.22 10.39 10.59
CA MET A 35 -9.94 11.30 11.48
C MET A 35 -9.18 11.60 12.76
N ALA A 36 -8.52 10.59 13.36
CA ALA A 36 -7.71 10.81 14.55
C ALA A 36 -6.55 11.79 14.29
N SER A 37 -5.90 11.69 13.13
CA SER A 37 -4.81 12.60 12.75
C SER A 37 -5.30 14.03 12.53
N LEU A 38 -6.40 14.20 11.80
CA LEU A 38 -7.00 15.53 11.56
C LEU A 38 -7.46 16.17 12.87
N GLN A 39 -8.12 15.40 13.72
CA GLN A 39 -8.61 15.88 15.01
C GLN A 39 -7.46 16.28 15.93
N ALA A 40 -6.42 15.47 16.05
CA ALA A 40 -5.26 15.78 16.89
C ALA A 40 -4.57 17.09 16.46
N VAL A 41 -4.39 17.30 15.14
CA VAL A 41 -3.82 18.57 14.63
C VAL A 41 -4.76 19.74 14.92
N LEU A 42 -6.07 19.58 14.71
CA LEU A 42 -7.05 20.62 14.98
C LEU A 42 -7.10 21.00 16.47
N GLU A 43 -7.05 20.02 17.37
CA GLU A 43 -7.03 20.24 18.83
C GLU A 43 -5.81 21.09 19.23
N VAL A 44 -4.63 20.79 18.69
CA VAL A 44 -3.42 21.59 18.96
C VAL A 44 -3.57 23.00 18.42
N LEU A 45 -4.08 23.19 17.19
CA LEU A 45 -4.30 24.51 16.61
C LEU A 45 -5.33 25.33 17.41
N CYS A 46 -6.42 24.70 17.86
CA CYS A 46 -7.41 25.34 18.72
C CYS A 46 -6.79 25.76 20.06
N ALA A 47 -5.98 24.92 20.68
CA ALA A 47 -5.28 25.22 21.91
C ALA A 47 -4.32 26.42 21.75
N LEU A 48 -3.53 26.46 20.67
CA LEU A 48 -2.65 27.60 20.37
C LEU A 48 -3.42 28.90 20.18
N ARG A 49 -4.62 28.85 19.61
CA ARG A 49 -5.50 30.00 19.42
C ARG A 49 -6.37 30.32 20.64
N ARG A 50 -6.28 29.53 21.70
CA ARG A 50 -7.18 29.59 22.87
C ARG A 50 -8.67 29.56 22.50
N GLN A 51 -9.01 28.73 21.53
CA GLN A 51 -10.38 28.53 21.04
C GLN A 51 -10.86 27.11 21.38
N PRO A 52 -12.16 26.92 21.63
CA PRO A 52 -12.70 25.59 21.84
C PRO A 52 -12.65 24.76 20.54
N VAL A 53 -12.51 23.46 20.70
CA VAL A 53 -12.65 22.52 19.56
C VAL A 53 -14.11 22.55 19.10
N PRO A 54 -14.39 22.66 17.79
CA PRO A 54 -15.75 22.64 17.27
C PRO A 54 -16.49 21.35 17.66
N ALA A 55 -17.74 21.48 18.11
CA ALA A 55 -18.55 20.35 18.58
C ALA A 55 -18.66 19.20 17.53
N ALA A 56 -18.70 19.56 16.26
CA ALA A 56 -18.78 18.58 15.15
C ALA A 56 -17.58 17.61 15.07
N VAL A 57 -16.46 17.94 15.72
CA VAL A 57 -15.23 17.11 15.72
C VAL A 57 -14.75 16.80 17.13
N ALA A 58 -15.53 17.11 18.15
CA ALA A 58 -15.19 16.84 19.55
C ALA A 58 -15.43 15.38 19.96
N GLU A 59 -16.19 14.63 19.17
CA GLU A 59 -16.41 13.20 19.42
C GLU A 59 -15.17 12.38 19.11
N ALA A 60 -14.94 11.34 19.92
CA ALA A 60 -13.81 10.42 19.69
C ALA A 60 -13.91 9.79 18.29
N PRO A 61 -12.81 9.75 17.52
CA PRO A 61 -12.81 9.18 16.19
C PRO A 61 -13.09 7.67 16.27
N PRO A 62 -13.86 7.09 15.32
CA PRO A 62 -14.22 5.67 15.34
C PRO A 62 -13.00 4.75 15.22
N VAL A 63 -11.89 5.28 14.72
CA VAL A 63 -10.60 4.59 14.60
C VAL A 63 -9.53 5.50 15.20
N THR A 64 -8.92 5.05 16.28
CA THR A 64 -7.79 5.72 16.94
C THR A 64 -6.47 5.37 16.27
N PHE A 65 -5.37 6.00 16.67
CA PHE A 65 -4.03 5.65 16.20
C PHE A 65 -3.74 4.15 16.41
N ASN A 66 -3.89 3.66 17.63
CA ASN A 66 -3.59 2.27 17.97
C ASN A 66 -4.51 1.26 17.26
N THR A 67 -5.82 1.53 17.23
CA THR A 67 -6.76 0.62 16.57
C THR A 67 -6.63 0.66 15.05
N GLY A 68 -6.25 1.80 14.46
CA GLY A 68 -6.00 1.94 13.03
C GLY A 68 -4.82 1.11 12.56
N ASP A 69 -3.70 1.20 13.26
CA ASP A 69 -2.50 0.43 12.95
C ASP A 69 -2.73 -1.08 13.12
N ALA A 70 -3.42 -1.47 14.18
CA ALA A 70 -3.77 -2.88 14.42
C ALA A 70 -4.69 -3.44 13.32
N LEU A 71 -5.70 -2.67 12.90
CA LEU A 71 -6.60 -3.06 11.80
C LEU A 71 -5.84 -3.14 10.46
N LEU A 72 -4.96 -2.18 10.18
CA LEU A 72 -4.15 -2.20 8.96
C LEU A 72 -3.24 -3.43 8.93
N ALA A 73 -2.57 -3.75 10.03
CA ALA A 73 -1.73 -4.93 10.17
C ALA A 73 -2.55 -6.23 10.01
N ALA A 74 -3.72 -6.31 10.65
CA ALA A 74 -4.60 -7.47 10.53
C ALA A 74 -5.09 -7.69 9.09
N HIS A 75 -5.50 -6.63 8.39
CA HIS A 75 -5.93 -6.72 6.99
C HIS A 75 -4.77 -7.08 6.06
N ALA A 76 -3.59 -6.50 6.27
CA ALA A 76 -2.40 -6.87 5.50
C ALA A 76 -2.02 -8.34 5.71
N ASN A 77 -2.09 -8.84 6.94
CA ASN A 77 -1.84 -10.24 7.25
C ASN A 77 -2.88 -11.17 6.61
N ALA A 78 -4.15 -10.77 6.61
CA ALA A 78 -5.21 -11.58 6.01
C ALA A 78 -5.05 -11.73 4.48
N ILE A 79 -4.56 -10.69 3.80
CA ILE A 79 -4.42 -10.67 2.34
C ILE A 79 -3.07 -11.24 1.88
N LEU A 80 -1.98 -10.83 2.54
CA LEU A 80 -0.61 -11.08 2.09
C LEU A 80 0.11 -12.16 2.93
N GLY A 81 -0.55 -12.69 3.94
CA GLY A 81 0.07 -13.55 4.94
C GLY A 81 0.79 -12.77 6.06
N PRO A 82 1.20 -13.45 7.13
CA PRO A 82 1.92 -12.82 8.24
C PRO A 82 3.27 -12.26 7.76
N ALA A 83 3.67 -11.11 8.30
CA ALA A 83 5.02 -10.57 8.06
C ALA A 83 6.06 -11.51 8.68
N ARG A 84 7.24 -11.59 8.07
CA ARG A 84 8.37 -12.33 8.64
C ARG A 84 8.90 -11.62 9.88
N GLU A 85 9.41 -12.40 10.82
CA GLU A 85 10.08 -11.87 12.00
C GLU A 85 11.20 -10.89 11.62
N GLY A 86 11.29 -9.77 12.34
CA GLY A 86 12.28 -8.72 12.10
C GLY A 86 11.98 -7.78 10.91
N ARG A 87 10.85 -7.96 10.20
CA ARG A 87 10.50 -7.12 9.04
C ARG A 87 9.03 -6.76 9.00
N ALA A 88 8.71 -5.46 8.95
CA ALA A 88 7.33 -4.97 8.86
C ALA A 88 6.74 -5.04 7.43
N SER A 89 7.58 -4.97 6.39
CA SER A 89 7.19 -4.99 4.99
C SER A 89 7.32 -6.38 4.37
N ARG A 90 6.50 -6.66 3.34
CA ARG A 90 6.57 -7.89 2.55
C ARG A 90 7.31 -7.62 1.24
N ILE A 91 8.04 -8.63 0.76
CA ILE A 91 8.70 -8.56 -0.53
C ILE A 91 7.75 -9.06 -1.61
N MET A 92 7.35 -8.15 -2.50
CA MET A 92 6.60 -8.45 -3.71
C MET A 92 7.55 -8.40 -4.90
N VAL A 93 7.55 -9.46 -5.70
CA VAL A 93 8.35 -9.51 -6.93
C VAL A 93 7.42 -9.64 -8.14
N THR A 94 7.59 -8.74 -9.11
CA THR A 94 6.89 -8.85 -10.39
C THR A 94 7.59 -9.89 -11.26
N MET A 95 6.83 -10.87 -11.72
CA MET A 95 7.38 -11.93 -12.58
C MET A 95 7.65 -11.41 -13.98
N PRO A 96 8.86 -11.65 -14.50
CA PRO A 96 9.12 -11.52 -15.94
C PRO A 96 8.52 -12.69 -16.70
N GLY A 97 8.28 -12.53 -18.01
CA GLY A 97 7.68 -13.57 -18.86
C GLY A 97 8.45 -14.90 -18.86
N GLU A 98 9.77 -14.83 -18.75
CA GLU A 98 10.69 -15.97 -18.68
C GLU A 98 10.44 -16.90 -17.48
N ALA A 99 9.82 -16.37 -16.41
CA ALA A 99 9.49 -17.17 -15.23
C ALA A 99 8.52 -18.32 -15.52
N ALA A 100 7.78 -18.25 -16.64
CA ALA A 100 6.93 -19.32 -17.10
C ALA A 100 7.72 -20.53 -17.64
N GLU A 101 8.95 -20.33 -18.08
CA GLU A 101 9.84 -21.39 -18.61
C GLU A 101 10.97 -21.75 -17.61
N GLN A 102 11.13 -20.97 -16.56
CA GLN A 102 12.20 -21.09 -15.58
C GLN A 102 11.67 -21.35 -14.17
N PRO A 103 11.23 -22.57 -13.83
CA PRO A 103 10.69 -22.88 -12.50
C PRO A 103 11.71 -22.65 -11.37
N ALA A 104 13.00 -22.78 -11.67
CA ALA A 104 14.06 -22.53 -10.69
C ALA A 104 14.08 -21.07 -10.23
N LEU A 105 13.83 -20.10 -11.11
CA LEU A 105 13.76 -18.69 -10.77
C LEU A 105 12.71 -18.44 -9.68
N ILE A 106 11.51 -18.98 -9.85
CA ILE A 106 10.42 -18.80 -8.86
C ILE A 106 10.76 -19.49 -7.55
N ARG A 107 11.34 -20.70 -7.59
CA ARG A 107 11.76 -21.40 -6.38
C ARG A 107 12.81 -20.60 -5.61
N ASP A 108 13.85 -20.14 -6.28
CA ASP A 108 14.95 -19.40 -5.66
C ASP A 108 14.47 -18.06 -5.05
N LEU A 109 13.52 -17.39 -5.70
CA LEU A 109 12.87 -16.19 -5.14
C LEU A 109 12.06 -16.52 -3.87
N VAL A 110 11.33 -17.64 -3.84
CA VAL A 110 10.61 -18.07 -2.63
C VAL A 110 11.60 -18.43 -1.52
N GLU A 111 12.68 -19.12 -1.84
CA GLU A 111 13.73 -19.47 -0.87
C GLU A 111 14.40 -18.24 -0.28
N THR A 112 14.71 -17.24 -1.10
CA THR A 112 15.34 -15.98 -0.67
C THR A 112 14.38 -15.01 0.01
N GLY A 113 13.07 -15.25 -0.07
CA GLY A 113 12.14 -14.51 0.76
C GLY A 113 11.04 -13.73 0.07
N MET A 114 10.74 -14.04 -1.18
CA MET A 114 9.54 -13.51 -1.82
C MET A 114 8.29 -13.99 -1.07
N GLU A 115 7.41 -13.05 -0.74
CA GLU A 115 6.16 -13.31 -0.02
C GLU A 115 4.94 -13.09 -0.91
N VAL A 116 5.09 -12.27 -1.96
CA VAL A 116 4.03 -12.01 -2.93
C VAL A 116 4.61 -12.09 -4.35
N MET A 117 4.06 -12.99 -5.15
CA MET A 117 4.32 -13.05 -6.58
C MET A 117 3.32 -12.16 -7.31
N ARG A 118 3.80 -11.09 -7.98
CA ARG A 118 2.94 -10.22 -8.78
C ARG A 118 3.01 -10.62 -10.26
N ILE A 119 1.86 -10.88 -10.85
CA ILE A 119 1.68 -11.10 -12.30
C ILE A 119 1.06 -9.84 -12.89
N ASN A 120 1.77 -9.17 -13.81
CA ASN A 120 1.25 -8.00 -14.49
C ASN A 120 0.46 -8.42 -15.72
N CYS A 121 -0.86 -8.36 -15.63
CA CYS A 121 -1.77 -8.78 -16.71
C CYS A 121 -1.82 -7.81 -17.92
N ALA A 122 -1.00 -6.75 -17.93
CA ALA A 122 -0.80 -5.94 -19.13
C ALA A 122 0.19 -6.59 -20.12
N HIS A 123 0.85 -7.67 -19.72
CA HIS A 123 1.85 -8.40 -20.48
C HIS A 123 1.53 -9.89 -20.47
N ASP A 124 2.09 -10.61 -21.45
CA ASP A 124 1.94 -12.05 -21.62
C ASP A 124 0.48 -12.51 -21.85
N SER A 125 0.21 -13.78 -21.63
CA SER A 125 -1.09 -14.39 -21.87
C SER A 125 -1.53 -15.23 -20.65
N PRO A 126 -2.83 -15.58 -20.54
CA PRO A 126 -3.32 -16.46 -19.48
C PRO A 126 -2.59 -17.78 -19.35
N LYS A 127 -2.14 -18.35 -20.47
CA LYS A 127 -1.36 -19.60 -20.48
C LYS A 127 0.02 -19.43 -19.84
N VAL A 128 0.66 -18.27 -20.05
CA VAL A 128 1.94 -17.92 -19.41
C VAL A 128 1.75 -17.74 -17.91
N TRP A 129 0.73 -16.98 -17.51
CA TRP A 129 0.41 -16.77 -16.09
C TRP A 129 0.07 -18.06 -15.35
N GLU A 130 -0.68 -18.97 -16.00
CA GLU A 130 -1.00 -20.28 -15.43
C GLU A 130 0.27 -21.10 -15.16
N ARG A 131 1.26 -21.09 -16.07
CA ARG A 131 2.54 -21.77 -15.85
C ARG A 131 3.30 -21.18 -14.66
N MET A 132 3.37 -19.85 -14.55
CA MET A 132 3.99 -19.18 -13.41
C MET A 132 3.32 -19.61 -12.09
N VAL A 133 1.99 -19.65 -12.05
CA VAL A 133 1.23 -20.11 -10.88
C VAL A 133 1.55 -21.58 -10.56
N LYS A 134 1.61 -22.46 -11.57
CA LYS A 134 1.97 -23.87 -11.35
C LYS A 134 3.39 -24.02 -10.79
N HIS A 135 4.34 -23.22 -11.27
CA HIS A 135 5.70 -23.20 -10.75
C HIS A 135 5.75 -22.70 -9.31
N LEU A 136 5.00 -21.64 -8.98
CA LEU A 136 4.91 -21.21 -7.61
C LEU A 136 4.33 -22.27 -6.66
N ARG A 137 3.23 -22.92 -7.05
CA ARG A 137 2.63 -23.97 -6.23
C ARG A 137 3.55 -25.19 -6.04
N ARG A 138 4.41 -25.44 -7.02
CA ARG A 138 5.48 -26.42 -6.89
C ARG A 138 6.56 -25.94 -5.91
N ALA A 139 7.05 -24.71 -6.06
CA ALA A 139 8.06 -24.13 -5.19
C ALA A 139 7.59 -24.08 -3.72
N GLU A 140 6.32 -23.75 -3.47
CA GLU A 140 5.73 -23.79 -2.10
C GLU A 140 5.81 -25.19 -1.48
N ARG A 141 5.55 -26.25 -2.25
CA ARG A 141 5.64 -27.64 -1.76
C ARG A 141 7.08 -28.05 -1.50
N GLU A 142 8.02 -27.61 -2.35
CA GLU A 142 9.44 -27.97 -2.22
C GLU A 142 10.12 -27.21 -1.07
N THR A 143 9.74 -25.95 -0.83
CA THR A 143 10.38 -25.09 0.18
C THR A 143 9.64 -25.05 1.52
N GLY A 144 8.41 -25.51 1.57
CA GLY A 144 7.53 -25.38 2.75
C GLY A 144 7.08 -23.92 3.02
N LYS A 145 7.42 -22.97 2.16
CA LYS A 145 7.11 -21.53 2.34
C LYS A 145 5.87 -21.15 1.53
N ARG A 146 5.02 -20.32 2.11
CA ARG A 146 3.84 -19.76 1.42
C ARG A 146 4.18 -18.46 0.72
N CYS A 147 3.57 -18.25 -0.45
CA CYS A 147 3.69 -17.03 -1.22
C CYS A 147 2.32 -16.63 -1.81
N ALA A 148 1.85 -15.44 -1.51
CA ALA A 148 0.60 -14.93 -2.07
C ALA A 148 0.77 -14.61 -3.57
N ILE A 149 -0.34 -14.60 -4.31
CA ILE A 149 -0.35 -14.19 -5.72
C ILE A 149 -1.17 -12.91 -5.84
N SER A 150 -0.60 -11.93 -6.52
CA SER A 150 -1.27 -10.68 -6.91
C SER A 150 -1.37 -10.62 -8.43
N PHE A 151 -2.58 -10.60 -8.97
CA PHE A 151 -2.82 -10.27 -10.36
C PHE A 151 -3.09 -8.76 -10.48
N ASP A 152 -2.18 -8.06 -11.15
CA ASP A 152 -2.35 -6.64 -11.48
C ASP A 152 -3.06 -6.53 -12.82
N LEU A 153 -4.38 -6.28 -12.74
CA LEU A 153 -5.25 -6.26 -13.91
C LEU A 153 -4.91 -5.08 -14.83
N SER A 154 -4.86 -5.36 -16.12
CA SER A 154 -4.69 -4.30 -17.11
C SER A 154 -5.94 -3.40 -17.12
N GLY A 155 -5.73 -2.10 -17.33
CA GLY A 155 -6.77 -1.10 -17.42
C GLY A 155 -6.41 -0.02 -18.43
N PRO A 156 -7.32 0.94 -18.68
CA PRO A 156 -7.02 2.08 -19.53
C PRO A 156 -5.85 2.87 -18.95
N LYS A 157 -4.85 3.11 -19.78
CA LYS A 157 -3.67 3.89 -19.40
C LYS A 157 -3.60 5.13 -20.27
N LEU A 158 -3.66 6.29 -19.63
CA LEU A 158 -3.33 7.54 -20.32
C LEU A 158 -1.86 7.49 -20.73
N ARG A 159 -1.59 7.84 -21.99
CA ARG A 159 -0.26 7.93 -22.57
C ARG A 159 -0.14 9.26 -23.31
N THR A 160 1.02 9.83 -23.30
CA THR A 160 1.38 10.87 -24.26
C THR A 160 1.36 10.24 -25.65
N GLY A 161 0.84 10.97 -26.64
CA GLY A 161 1.05 10.62 -28.04
C GLY A 161 2.53 10.69 -28.43
N PRO A 162 2.87 10.47 -29.71
CA PRO A 162 4.22 10.72 -30.22
C PRO A 162 4.68 12.13 -29.85
N ILE A 163 5.88 12.24 -29.28
CA ILE A 163 6.49 13.52 -28.95
C ILE A 163 7.44 13.83 -30.07
N GLU A 164 7.27 15.01 -30.70
CA GLU A 164 8.24 15.48 -31.67
C GLU A 164 9.60 15.71 -31.00
N PRO A 165 10.71 15.31 -31.63
CA PRO A 165 12.03 15.62 -31.10
C PRO A 165 12.16 17.13 -30.90
N GLY A 166 12.51 17.54 -29.69
CA GLY A 166 12.84 18.93 -29.40
C GLY A 166 14.14 19.36 -30.09
N PRO A 167 14.40 20.69 -30.17
CA PRO A 167 15.64 21.20 -30.72
C PRO A 167 16.85 20.78 -29.89
#